data_752751d91fc2cd8576b5739700c733fd
#
_entry.id   752751d91fc2cd8576b5739700c733fd
#
_cell.length_a   1.000
_cell.length_b   1.000
_cell.length_c   1.000
_cell.angle_alpha   90.00
_cell.angle_beta   90.00
_cell.angle_gamma   90.00
#
_symmetry.space_group_name_H-M   'P 1'
#
loop_
_entity.id
_entity.type
_entity.pdbx_description
1 polymer ?
#
loop_
_entity_poly.entity_id
_entity_poly.type
_entity_poly.pdbx_seq_one_letter_code
_entity_poly.pdbx_strand_id
1 'polypeptide(L)'
;MKLPALDPQPVPVVRGSGYPEPFKSRMGDRAKQRLGEACGLTKLGVNLVTLGPGGQSALRHWHTLEDEFVYVLEGEVHLVTSSGEQVLKAGRCAGYPAGKRDAHHFVNRSTRPAQ
;
A
#
# COMPACT_ATOMS: atom_id res chain seq x y z
N MET A 1 -1.53 32.07 4.74
CA MET A 1 -0.94 31.11 3.76
C MET A 1 -0.76 29.75 4.42
N LYS A 2 -1.22 28.72 3.78
CA LYS A 2 -1.08 27.35 4.30
C LYS A 2 0.32 26.81 3.96
N LEU A 3 1.04 26.38 4.98
CA LEU A 3 2.36 25.77 4.79
C LEU A 3 2.19 24.36 4.20
N PRO A 4 3.12 23.92 3.33
CA PRO A 4 2.97 22.65 2.63
C PRO A 4 3.21 21.40 3.47
N ALA A 5 3.91 21.53 4.61
CA ALA A 5 4.18 20.38 5.46
C ALA A 5 2.92 19.89 6.18
N LEU A 6 2.79 18.58 6.30
CA LEU A 6 1.63 17.93 6.88
C LEU A 6 2.06 16.90 7.92
N ASP A 7 1.42 16.93 9.09
CA ASP A 7 1.49 15.81 10.03
C ASP A 7 0.47 14.77 9.57
N PRO A 8 0.90 13.53 9.26
CA PRO A 8 -0.04 12.49 8.82
C PRO A 8 -1.02 12.04 9.91
N GLN A 9 -0.71 12.24 11.17
CA GLN A 9 -1.48 11.69 12.28
C GLN A 9 -2.98 12.06 12.24
N PRO A 10 -3.39 13.32 11.98
CA PRO A 10 -4.81 13.66 11.93
C PRO A 10 -5.50 13.31 10.62
N VAL A 11 -4.78 12.82 9.61
CA VAL A 11 -5.41 12.43 8.34
C VAL A 11 -6.33 11.24 8.60
N PRO A 12 -7.59 11.27 8.12
CA PRO A 12 -8.53 10.19 8.37
C PRO A 12 -8.01 8.82 7.94
N VAL A 13 -8.20 7.83 8.78
CA VAL A 13 -7.80 6.45 8.53
C VAL A 13 -8.99 5.69 7.97
N VAL A 14 -8.83 5.08 6.80
CA VAL A 14 -9.80 4.19 6.20
C VAL A 14 -9.35 2.75 6.44
N ARG A 15 -10.16 1.97 7.13
CA ARG A 15 -9.86 0.58 7.45
C ARG A 15 -10.59 -0.37 6.52
N GLY A 16 -9.96 -1.53 6.31
CA GLY A 16 -10.54 -2.57 5.48
C GLY A 16 -10.36 -2.29 4.00
N SER A 17 -11.29 -2.76 3.21
CA SER A 17 -11.22 -2.71 1.75
C SER A 17 -12.59 -2.31 1.17
N GLY A 18 -12.56 -1.63 0.03
CA GLY A 18 -13.76 -1.34 -0.76
C GLY A 18 -14.25 -2.52 -1.61
N TYR A 19 -13.55 -3.65 -1.59
CA TYR A 19 -13.97 -4.83 -2.34
C TYR A 19 -15.22 -5.46 -1.73
N PRO A 20 -16.14 -6.01 -2.55
CA PRO A 20 -17.26 -6.78 -2.03
C PRO A 20 -16.80 -8.13 -1.45
N GLU A 21 -17.63 -8.74 -0.61
CA GLU A 21 -17.36 -10.10 -0.13
C GLU A 21 -17.41 -11.11 -1.29
N PRO A 22 -16.58 -12.18 -1.29
CA PRO A 22 -15.65 -12.58 -0.23
C PRO A 22 -14.29 -11.85 -0.26
N PHE A 23 -14.06 -10.97 -1.21
CA PHE A 23 -12.77 -10.33 -1.41
C PHE A 23 -12.38 -9.42 -0.24
N LYS A 24 -13.35 -8.73 0.35
CA LYS A 24 -13.11 -7.85 1.48
C LYS A 24 -12.48 -8.61 2.66
N SER A 25 -13.03 -9.77 3.01
CA SER A 25 -12.50 -10.60 4.11
C SER A 25 -11.09 -11.12 3.83
N ARG A 26 -10.75 -11.33 2.57
CA ARG A 26 -9.43 -11.82 2.16
C ARG A 26 -8.33 -10.78 2.29
N MET A 27 -8.68 -9.50 2.39
CA MET A 27 -7.71 -8.42 2.53
C MET A 27 -7.07 -8.35 3.92
N GLY A 28 -7.74 -8.88 4.94
CA GLY A 28 -7.22 -8.90 6.30
C GLY A 28 -7.14 -7.52 6.95
N ASP A 29 -6.23 -7.34 7.89
CA ASP A 29 -6.07 -6.11 8.66
C ASP A 29 -5.29 -5.07 7.86
N ARG A 30 -5.99 -4.04 7.41
CA ARG A 30 -5.46 -3.00 6.54
C ARG A 30 -6.04 -1.65 6.93
N ALA A 31 -5.17 -0.64 7.00
CA ALA A 31 -5.56 0.75 7.22
C ALA A 31 -4.82 1.65 6.23
N LYS A 32 -5.47 2.68 5.73
CA LYS A 32 -4.92 3.59 4.74
C LYS A 32 -5.21 5.04 5.09
N GLN A 33 -4.21 5.89 4.96
CA GLN A 33 -4.34 7.34 5.04
C GLN A 33 -3.97 7.93 3.67
N ARG A 34 -4.86 8.74 3.11
CA ARG A 34 -4.68 9.35 1.80
C ARG A 34 -3.92 10.66 1.92
N LEU A 35 -2.59 10.57 2.00
CA LEU A 35 -1.73 11.73 2.22
C LEU A 35 -1.71 12.67 1.02
N GLY A 36 -1.68 12.14 -0.20
CA GLY A 36 -1.71 12.96 -1.41
C GLY A 36 -2.95 13.83 -1.48
N GLU A 37 -4.12 13.27 -1.20
CA GLU A 37 -5.38 14.03 -1.16
C GLU A 37 -5.34 15.09 -0.07
N ALA A 38 -4.80 14.77 1.11
CA ALA A 38 -4.68 15.73 2.21
C ALA A 38 -3.79 16.92 1.83
N CYS A 39 -2.81 16.71 0.95
CA CYS A 39 -1.96 17.78 0.43
C CYS A 39 -2.55 18.48 -0.80
N GLY A 40 -3.72 18.06 -1.28
CA GLY A 40 -4.36 18.65 -2.45
C GLY A 40 -3.77 18.19 -3.79
N LEU A 41 -3.08 17.05 -3.82
CA LEU A 41 -2.47 16.54 -5.04
C LEU A 41 -3.51 15.86 -5.92
N THR A 42 -3.46 16.13 -7.23
CA THR A 42 -4.39 15.55 -8.20
C THR A 42 -3.70 14.69 -9.27
N LYS A 43 -2.39 14.85 -9.46
CA LYS A 43 -1.63 14.13 -10.48
C LYS A 43 -0.76 13.03 -9.93
N LEU A 44 -0.72 12.88 -8.63
CA LEU A 44 0.06 11.87 -7.94
C LEU A 44 -0.75 11.36 -6.75
N GLY A 45 -0.91 10.06 -6.65
CA GLY A 45 -1.52 9.43 -5.48
C GLY A 45 -0.44 9.01 -4.48
N VAL A 46 -0.57 9.43 -3.24
CA VAL A 46 0.33 9.02 -2.16
C VAL A 46 -0.50 8.57 -0.97
N ASN A 47 -0.28 7.36 -0.53
CA ASN A 47 -1.00 6.79 0.60
C ASN A 47 -0.02 6.18 1.61
N LEU A 48 -0.31 6.35 2.88
CA LEU A 48 0.35 5.60 3.94
C LEU A 48 -0.54 4.40 4.29
N VAL A 49 -0.01 3.21 4.06
CA VAL A 49 -0.76 1.97 4.29
C VAL A 49 -0.15 1.23 5.47
N THR A 50 -0.98 0.85 6.42
CA THR A 50 -0.58 0.03 7.56
C THR A 50 -1.23 -1.33 7.40
N LEU A 51 -0.40 -2.38 7.40
CA LEU A 51 -0.86 -3.76 7.33
C LEU A 51 -0.58 -4.43 8.67
N GLY A 52 -1.64 -4.84 9.36
CA GLY A 52 -1.49 -5.72 10.50
C GLY A 52 -1.12 -7.13 10.04
N PRO A 53 -0.85 -8.06 10.97
CA PRO A 53 -0.55 -9.45 10.63
C PRO A 53 -1.64 -10.05 9.73
N GLY A 54 -1.25 -10.62 8.59
CA GLY A 54 -2.17 -11.18 7.60
C GLY A 54 -2.80 -10.17 6.65
N GLY A 55 -2.56 -8.87 6.86
CA GLY A 55 -3.12 -7.83 5.99
C GLY A 55 -2.49 -7.81 4.61
N GLN A 56 -3.25 -7.43 3.59
CA GLN A 56 -2.80 -7.33 2.21
C GLN A 56 -3.06 -5.92 1.67
N SER A 57 -2.14 -5.42 0.84
CA SER A 57 -2.25 -4.08 0.26
C SER A 57 -3.40 -3.98 -0.74
N ALA A 58 -3.59 -5.04 -1.53
CA ALA A 58 -4.66 -5.17 -2.53
C ALA A 58 -4.75 -6.63 -2.93
N LEU A 59 -5.76 -6.98 -3.70
CA LEU A 59 -5.74 -8.26 -4.41
C LEU A 59 -4.68 -8.18 -5.49
N ARG A 60 -4.06 -9.31 -5.82
CA ARG A 60 -3.02 -9.37 -6.84
C ARG A 60 -3.54 -8.80 -8.16
N HIS A 61 -2.88 -7.75 -8.66
CA HIS A 61 -3.33 -7.02 -9.85
C HIS A 61 -2.14 -6.35 -10.54
N TRP A 62 -2.40 -5.70 -11.68
CA TRP A 62 -1.42 -4.89 -12.38
C TRP A 62 -2.06 -3.60 -12.89
N HIS A 63 -1.23 -2.56 -13.07
CA HIS A 63 -1.65 -1.25 -13.54
C HIS A 63 -1.19 -1.02 -14.98
N THR A 64 -2.04 -0.40 -15.79
CA THR A 64 -1.72 -0.08 -17.19
C THR A 64 -1.45 1.40 -17.43
N LEU A 65 -1.99 2.28 -16.60
CA LEU A 65 -1.99 3.73 -16.84
C LEU A 65 -1.10 4.52 -15.88
N GLU A 66 -0.70 3.93 -14.76
CA GLU A 66 0.05 4.63 -13.73
C GLU A 66 1.30 3.87 -13.33
N ASP A 67 2.35 4.62 -13.02
CA ASP A 67 3.49 4.08 -12.31
C ASP A 67 3.09 3.82 -10.86
N GLU A 68 3.68 2.81 -10.25
CA GLU A 68 3.48 2.51 -8.84
C GLU A 68 4.82 2.43 -8.13
N PHE A 69 4.90 3.03 -6.96
CA PHE A 69 6.10 3.00 -6.13
C PHE A 69 5.70 2.72 -4.68
N VAL A 70 6.42 1.80 -4.05
CA VAL A 70 6.23 1.44 -2.65
C VAL A 70 7.55 1.52 -1.91
N TYR A 71 7.55 2.17 -0.77
CA TYR A 71 8.68 2.24 0.14
C TYR A 71 8.24 1.72 1.51
N VAL A 72 8.96 0.75 2.06
CA VAL A 72 8.64 0.19 3.37
C VAL A 72 9.28 1.03 4.45
N LEU A 73 8.46 1.63 5.32
CA LEU A 73 8.91 2.50 6.40
C LEU A 73 9.17 1.74 7.69
N GLU A 74 8.35 0.74 7.99
CA GLU A 74 8.40 0.00 9.24
C GLU A 74 7.96 -1.44 9.04
N GLY A 75 8.59 -2.36 9.75
CA GLY A 75 8.24 -3.77 9.67
C GLY A 75 8.77 -4.46 8.43
N GLU A 76 8.09 -5.52 8.03
CA GLU A 76 8.42 -6.25 6.80
C GLU A 76 7.16 -6.71 6.09
N VAL A 77 7.22 -6.77 4.78
CA VAL A 77 6.15 -7.29 3.94
C VAL A 77 6.73 -8.25 2.90
N HIS A 78 5.90 -9.16 2.42
CA HIS A 78 6.22 -10.01 1.29
C HIS A 78 5.60 -9.41 0.04
N LEU A 79 6.43 -9.18 -0.96
CA LEU A 79 5.98 -8.79 -2.30
C LEU A 79 5.73 -10.07 -3.08
N VAL A 80 4.48 -10.28 -3.47
CA VAL A 80 4.05 -11.47 -4.22
C VAL A 80 3.86 -11.09 -5.67
N THR A 81 4.59 -11.76 -6.56
CA THR A 81 4.52 -11.55 -8.01
C THR A 81 4.35 -12.88 -8.74
N SER A 82 4.17 -12.82 -10.05
CA SER A 82 4.13 -14.03 -10.89
C SER A 82 5.43 -14.83 -10.83
N SER A 83 6.55 -14.15 -10.56
CA SER A 83 7.88 -14.75 -10.53
C SER A 83 8.27 -15.31 -9.15
N GLY A 84 7.44 -15.08 -8.14
CA GLY A 84 7.70 -15.54 -6.78
C GLY A 84 7.50 -14.46 -5.73
N GLU A 85 8.05 -14.67 -4.55
CA GLU A 85 7.94 -13.75 -3.43
C GLU A 85 9.30 -13.19 -3.04
N GLN A 86 9.31 -11.92 -2.62
CA GLN A 86 10.48 -11.26 -2.04
C GLN A 86 10.10 -10.64 -0.71
N VAL A 87 11.00 -10.70 0.26
CA VAL A 87 10.80 -10.03 1.56
C VAL A 87 11.38 -8.63 1.47
N LEU A 88 10.55 -7.63 1.78
CA LEU A 88 10.97 -6.24 1.88
C LEU A 88 10.90 -5.81 3.33
N LYS A 89 12.04 -5.46 3.90
CA LYS A 89 12.14 -4.88 5.24
C LYS A 89 12.17 -3.35 5.14
N ALA A 90 12.02 -2.68 6.27
CA ALA A 90 12.11 -1.23 6.34
C ALA A 90 13.37 -0.72 5.61
N GLY A 91 13.21 0.32 4.80
CA GLY A 91 14.27 0.87 3.96
C GLY A 91 14.37 0.26 2.57
N ARG A 92 13.54 -0.72 2.24
CA ARG A 92 13.49 -1.30 0.89
C ARG A 92 12.31 -0.73 0.12
N CYS A 93 12.43 -0.73 -1.19
CA CYS A 93 11.39 -0.20 -2.08
C CYS A 93 11.23 -1.06 -3.32
N ALA A 94 10.08 -0.87 -3.98
CA ALA A 94 9.79 -1.51 -5.26
C ALA A 94 9.05 -0.53 -6.16
N GLY A 95 9.32 -0.58 -7.46
CA GLY A 95 8.66 0.27 -8.44
C GLY A 95 8.13 -0.55 -9.60
N TYR A 96 6.99 -0.13 -10.13
CA TYR A 96 6.33 -0.78 -11.26
C TYR A 96 5.96 0.27 -12.30
N PRO A 97 6.66 0.28 -13.46
CA PRO A 97 6.30 1.18 -14.55
C PRO A 97 4.91 0.89 -15.10
N ALA A 98 4.22 1.95 -15.50
CA ALA A 98 2.94 1.82 -16.20
C ALA A 98 3.07 0.93 -17.43
N GLY A 99 2.03 0.16 -17.73
CA GLY A 99 1.98 -0.70 -18.91
C GLY A 99 2.58 -2.08 -18.72
N LYS A 100 3.29 -2.35 -17.64
CA LYS A 100 3.81 -3.69 -17.37
C LYS A 100 2.72 -4.60 -16.81
N ARG A 101 2.62 -5.80 -17.38
CA ARG A 101 1.64 -6.82 -16.96
C ARG A 101 2.24 -7.71 -15.89
N ASP A 102 2.56 -7.12 -14.76
CA ASP A 102 3.09 -7.85 -13.61
C ASP A 102 2.15 -7.71 -12.43
N ALA A 103 1.23 -8.64 -12.30
CA ALA A 103 0.28 -8.66 -11.20
C ALA A 103 1.03 -8.88 -9.88
N HIS A 104 0.81 -7.99 -8.92
CA HIS A 104 1.52 -8.02 -7.66
C HIS A 104 0.66 -7.52 -6.51
N HIS A 105 1.03 -7.90 -5.30
CA HIS A 105 0.48 -7.32 -4.08
C HIS A 105 1.48 -7.53 -2.94
N PHE A 106 1.24 -6.80 -1.83
CA PHE A 106 2.03 -6.93 -0.62
C PHE A 106 1.19 -7.59 0.46
N VAL A 107 1.82 -8.46 1.24
CA VAL A 107 1.16 -9.12 2.36
C VAL A 107 2.08 -9.10 3.58
N ASN A 108 1.52 -8.79 4.75
CA ASN A 108 2.25 -8.87 6.00
C ASN A 108 2.11 -10.27 6.60
N ARG A 109 3.14 -11.08 6.47
CA ARG A 109 3.18 -12.44 7.03
C ARG A 109 3.85 -12.48 8.40
N SER A 110 4.22 -11.31 8.95
CA SER A 110 4.86 -11.20 10.25
C SER A 110 3.82 -11.11 11.38
N THR A 111 4.32 -11.01 12.60
CA THR A 111 3.47 -10.86 13.79
C THR A 111 3.35 -9.41 14.26
N ARG A 112 3.91 -8.45 13.50
CA ARG A 112 3.91 -7.02 13.82
C ARG A 112 3.33 -6.21 12.68
N PRO A 113 2.78 -5.01 12.95
CA PRO A 113 2.34 -4.12 11.88
C PRO A 113 3.48 -3.71 10.96
N ALA A 114 3.16 -3.43 9.70
CA ALA A 114 4.08 -2.91 8.70
C ALA A 114 3.50 -1.67 8.03
N GLN A 115 4.34 -0.74 7.68
CA GLN A 115 3.95 0.47 6.96
C GLN A 115 4.82 0.67 5.74
#